data_d20924f03933721ef484bf4d429b949b
#
_entry.id   d20924f03933721ef484bf4d429b949b
#
_cell.length_a   1.000
_cell.length_b   1.000
_cell.length_c   1.000
_cell.angle_alpha   90.00
_cell.angle_beta   90.00
_cell.angle_gamma   90.00
#
_symmetry.space_group_name_H-M   'P 1'
#
loop_
_entity.id
_entity.type
_entity.pdbx_description
1 polymer ?
#
loop_
_entity_poly.entity_id
_entity_poly.type
_entity_poly.pdbx_seq_one_letter_code
_entity_poly.pdbx_strand_id
1 'polypeptide(L)' 'MKTQTKDKIFDTALDLFSKKGYDSVSVRTIASEVGIKESSIYNHYSSKKDILMSILNYFEEYFK' A
#
# COMPACT_ATOMS: atom_id res chain seq x y z
N MET A 1 4.41 -10.39 -14.59
CA MET A 1 5.38 -9.46 -14.03
C MET A 1 4.69 -8.22 -13.49
N LYS A 2 5.06 -7.83 -12.29
CA LYS A 2 4.42 -6.70 -11.63
C LYS A 2 5.11 -5.41 -11.97
N THR A 3 4.49 -4.63 -12.82
CA THR A 3 5.04 -3.35 -13.24
C THR A 3 4.05 -2.21 -13.02
N GLN A 4 2.84 -2.54 -12.57
CA GLN A 4 1.81 -1.54 -12.35
C GLN A 4 2.12 -0.72 -11.11
N THR A 5 1.84 0.59 -11.17
CA THR A 5 2.01 1.46 -10.03
C THR A 5 1.22 0.97 -8.83
N LYS A 6 0.01 0.48 -9.06
CA LYS A 6 -0.83 -0.02 -7.98
C LYS A 6 -0.14 -1.18 -7.23
N ASP A 7 0.52 -2.06 -7.97
CA ASP A 7 1.23 -3.18 -7.36
C ASP A 7 2.41 -2.69 -6.53
N LYS A 8 3.11 -1.65 -7.00
CA LYS A 8 4.22 -1.08 -6.25
C LYS A 8 3.73 -0.46 -4.95
N ILE A 9 2.59 0.21 -4.99
CA ILE A 9 1.99 0.79 -3.79
C ILE A 9 1.66 -0.30 -2.80
N PHE A 10 1.03 -1.37 -3.27
CA PHE A 10 0.65 -2.51 -2.44
C PHE A 10 1.87 -3.12 -1.76
N ASP A 11 2.90 -3.43 -2.54
CA ASP A 11 4.10 -4.08 -2.03
C ASP A 11 4.84 -3.19 -1.03
N THR A 12 4.94 -1.90 -1.35
CA THR A 12 5.62 -0.94 -0.48
C THR A 12 4.87 -0.76 0.83
N ALA A 13 3.54 -0.64 0.75
CA ALA A 13 2.73 -0.49 1.95
C ALA A 13 2.82 -1.72 2.83
N LEU A 14 2.76 -2.89 2.24
CA LEU A 14 2.90 -4.14 2.99
C LEU A 14 4.22 -4.18 3.74
N ASP A 15 5.30 -3.82 3.06
CA ASP A 15 6.63 -3.82 3.66
C ASP A 15 6.70 -2.83 4.82
N LEU A 16 6.23 -1.60 4.60
CA LEU A 16 6.30 -0.55 5.61
C LEU A 16 5.40 -0.87 6.82
N PHE A 17 4.20 -1.35 6.56
CA PHE A 17 3.30 -1.72 7.65
C PHE A 17 3.90 -2.86 8.49
N SER A 18 4.57 -3.80 7.83
CA SER A 18 5.19 -4.93 8.52
C SER A 18 6.36 -4.50 9.40
N LYS A 19 7.13 -3.53 8.92
CA LYS A 19 8.34 -3.10 9.62
C LYS A 19 8.07 -2.05 10.69
N LYS A 20 7.15 -1.14 10.43
CA LYS A 20 6.96 0.04 11.28
C LYS A 20 5.61 0.08 11.97
N GLY A 21 4.68 -0.76 11.55
CA GLY A 21 3.33 -0.75 12.08
C GLY A 21 2.46 0.23 11.31
N TYR A 22 1.18 -0.09 11.25
CA TYR A 22 0.21 0.68 10.46
C TYR A 22 0.16 2.15 10.89
N ASP A 23 0.14 2.39 12.20
CA ASP A 23 -0.03 3.75 12.71
C ASP A 23 1.18 4.64 12.42
N SER A 24 2.35 4.06 12.25
CA SER A 24 3.58 4.82 12.02
C SER A 24 3.82 5.16 10.57
N VAL A 25 2.99 4.66 9.67
CA VAL A 25 3.18 4.85 8.24
C VAL A 25 2.08 5.75 7.71
N SER A 26 2.46 6.76 6.92
CA SER A 26 1.50 7.66 6.27
C SER A 26 1.46 7.37 4.78
N VAL A 27 0.39 7.84 4.13
CA VAL A 27 0.28 7.74 2.68
C VAL A 27 1.45 8.48 2.02
N ARG A 28 1.86 9.60 2.60
CA ARG A 28 3.00 10.36 2.10
C ARG A 28 4.28 9.52 2.11
N THR A 29 4.50 8.78 3.19
CA THR A 29 5.68 7.92 3.30
C THR A 29 5.65 6.84 2.23
N ILE A 30 4.49 6.24 2.02
CA ILE A 30 4.34 5.21 1.00
C ILE A 30 4.67 5.79 -0.38
N ALA A 31 4.11 6.97 -0.68
CA ALA A 31 4.34 7.63 -1.97
C ALA A 31 5.82 7.92 -2.18
N SER A 32 6.48 8.40 -1.12
CA SER A 32 7.90 8.71 -1.19
C SER A 32 8.73 7.47 -1.51
N GLU A 33 8.41 6.36 -0.88
CA GLU A 33 9.13 5.10 -1.11
C GLU A 33 8.88 4.56 -2.52
N VAL A 34 7.66 4.71 -3.02
CA VAL A 34 7.33 4.28 -4.37
C VAL A 34 7.98 5.21 -5.41
N GLY A 35 8.16 6.47 -5.05
CA GLY A 35 8.72 7.46 -5.96
C GLY A 35 7.67 8.21 -6.75
N ILE A 36 6.49 8.39 -6.16
CA ILE A 36 5.39 9.10 -6.81
C ILE A 36 4.85 10.15 -5.86
N LYS A 37 3.99 11.01 -6.38
CA LYS A 37 3.32 12.02 -5.57
C LYS A 37 2.24 11.37 -4.72
N GLU A 38 1.99 11.96 -3.56
CA GLU A 38 0.93 11.48 -2.67
C GLU A 38 -0.41 11.42 -3.39
N SER A 39 -0.71 12.43 -4.20
CA SER A 39 -1.97 12.47 -4.95
C SER A 39 -2.12 11.29 -5.91
N SER A 40 -1.01 10.74 -6.37
CA SER A 40 -1.05 9.59 -7.27
C SER A 40 -1.54 8.33 -6.55
N ILE A 41 -1.28 8.24 -5.25
CA ILE A 41 -1.76 7.10 -4.47
C ILE A 41 -3.29 7.07 -4.50
N TYR A 42 -3.90 8.25 -4.39
CA TYR A 42 -5.37 8.34 -4.33
C TYR A 42 -6.05 8.05 -5.67
N ASN A 43 -5.28 7.88 -6.73
CA ASN A 43 -5.82 7.37 -7.99
C ASN A 43 -6.06 5.86 -7.92
N HIS A 44 -5.45 5.19 -6.96
CA HIS A 44 -5.51 3.74 -6.84
C HIS A 44 -6.19 3.27 -5.57
N TYR A 45 -6.06 4.02 -4.49
CA TYR A 45 -6.62 3.69 -3.19
C TYR A 45 -7.23 4.93 -2.58
N SER A 46 -8.34 4.79 -1.93
CA SER A 46 -9.06 5.94 -1.38
C SER A 46 -8.46 6.47 -0.08
N SER A 47 -7.69 5.66 0.63
CA SER A 47 -7.13 6.03 1.93
C SER A 47 -6.08 5.02 2.34
N LYS A 48 -5.37 5.33 3.44
CA LYS A 48 -4.43 4.39 4.03
C LYS A 48 -5.16 3.11 4.47
N LYS A 49 -6.35 3.29 5.02
CA LYS A 49 -7.15 2.14 5.43
C LYS A 49 -7.53 1.27 4.24
N ASP A 50 -7.83 1.89 3.11
CA ASP A 50 -8.17 1.15 1.90
C ASP A 50 -6.99 0.29 1.46
N ILE A 51 -5.78 0.82 1.56
CA ILE A 51 -4.58 0.05 1.24
C ILE A 51 -4.48 -1.15 2.17
N LEU A 52 -4.65 -0.92 3.47
CA LEU A 52 -4.60 -2.01 4.44
C LEU A 52 -5.66 -3.07 4.16
N MET A 53 -6.88 -2.65 3.88
CA MET A 53 -7.95 -3.59 3.60
C MET A 53 -7.66 -4.43 2.36
N SER A 54 -7.05 -3.82 1.36
CA SER A 54 -6.66 -4.54 0.15
C SER A 54 -5.63 -5.63 0.47
N ILE A 55 -4.68 -5.30 1.36
CA ILE A 55 -3.68 -6.29 1.80
C ILE A 55 -4.35 -7.43 2.54
N LEU A 56 -5.24 -7.11 3.47
CA LEU A 56 -5.93 -8.13 4.26
C LEU A 56 -6.80 -9.01 3.38
N ASN A 57 -7.50 -8.42 2.43
CA ASN A 57 -8.33 -9.18 1.50
C ASN A 57 -7.50 -10.14 0.65
N TYR A 58 -6.32 -9.68 0.23
CA TYR A 58 -5.42 -10.51 -0.55
C TYR A 58 -5.03 -11.77 0.24
N PHE A 59 -4.62 -11.58 1.48
CA PHE A 59 -4.19 -12.71 2.30
C PHE A 59 -5.36 -13.62 2.67
N GLU A 60 -6.52 -13.05 2.90
CA GLU A 60 -7.71 -13.85 3.20
C GLU A 60 -8.03 -14.77 2.03
N GLU A 61 -7.99 -14.24 0.82
CA GLU A 61 -8.23 -15.05 -0.38
C GLU A 61 -7.18 -16.13 -0.54
N TYR A 62 -5.94 -15.75 -0.25
CA TYR A 62 -4.82 -16.64 -0.48
C TYR A 62 -4.81 -17.83 0.48
N PHE A 63 -5.24 -17.59 1.72
CA PHE A 63 -5.18 -18.62 2.76
C PHE A 63 -6.54 -19.25 3.06
N LYS A 64 -7.47 -19.05 2.20
CA LYS A 64 -8.81 -19.57 2.39
C LYS A 64 -8.90 -21.07 2.33
#